data_30c32f2a22f17240745bfda1c8735732
#
_entry.id   30c32f2a22f17240745bfda1c8735732
#
_cell.length_a   1.000
_cell.length_b   1.000
_cell.length_c   1.000
_cell.angle_alpha   90.00
_cell.angle_beta   90.00
_cell.angle_gamma   90.00
#
_symmetry.space_group_name_H-M   'P 1'
#
loop_
_entity.id
_entity.type
_entity.pdbx_description
1 polymer ?
#
loop_
_entity_poly.entity_id
_entity_poly.type
_entity_poly.pdbx_seq_one_letter_code
_entity_poly.pdbx_strand_id
1 'polypeptide(L)'
;WLLFLTFGLVVLALISATAVRWRHRSFFLGLLVLGALIGIGSHPFEDPSLLGRLFKDFTRSDAGLALRSTPRAAPMVVLATSVLIGCVTAAAQERVPRLGKAFTLLTLAAIILANPAMWRVRMIEEHLHRSENLPTYWLEAAAAFDDGDDGSRIWELPGSDFASYRWGNTVDPITPGLIERGYVARELVPFGSAESADLLTAFDRRLQEGSLERASVVPIARL
;
A
#
# COMPACT_ATOMS: atom_id res chain seq x y z
N TRP A 1 -14.39 -11.66 17.73
CA TRP A 1 -13.77 -12.98 17.53
C TRP A 1 -12.50 -12.91 16.70
N LEU A 2 -12.46 -12.09 15.64
CA LEU A 2 -11.29 -11.94 14.76
C LEU A 2 -10.05 -11.50 15.54
N LEU A 3 -10.17 -10.50 16.40
CA LEU A 3 -9.09 -10.03 17.26
C LEU A 3 -8.54 -11.17 18.13
N PHE A 4 -9.41 -11.95 18.74
CA PHE A 4 -8.98 -13.09 19.59
C PHE A 4 -8.19 -14.13 18.80
N LEU A 5 -8.60 -14.46 17.58
CA LEU A 5 -7.88 -15.41 16.73
C LEU A 5 -6.52 -14.85 16.32
N THR A 6 -6.46 -13.60 15.88
CA THR A 6 -5.22 -12.96 15.43
C THR A 6 -4.21 -12.84 16.59
N PHE A 7 -4.65 -12.33 17.75
CA PHE A 7 -3.79 -12.27 18.94
C PHE A 7 -3.40 -13.66 19.44
N GLY A 8 -4.30 -14.64 19.39
CA GLY A 8 -4.01 -16.02 19.74
C GLY A 8 -2.90 -16.63 18.91
N LEU A 9 -2.88 -16.38 17.59
CA LEU A 9 -1.80 -16.82 16.70
C LEU A 9 -0.46 -16.15 17.02
N VAL A 10 -0.46 -14.85 17.34
CA VAL A 10 0.75 -14.14 17.78
C VAL A 10 1.27 -14.70 19.10
N VAL A 11 0.39 -14.91 20.09
CA VAL A 11 0.78 -15.52 21.36
C VAL A 11 1.34 -16.93 21.13
N LEU A 12 0.74 -17.73 20.26
CA LEU A 12 1.23 -19.05 19.91
C LEU A 12 2.63 -18.99 19.30
N ALA A 13 2.92 -18.02 18.42
CA ALA A 13 4.24 -17.80 17.87
C ALA A 13 5.26 -17.43 18.96
N LEU A 14 4.89 -16.58 19.93
CA LEU A 14 5.75 -16.21 21.06
C LEU A 14 6.01 -17.38 22.00
N ILE A 15 4.99 -18.21 22.28
CA ILE A 15 5.16 -19.46 23.04
C ILE A 15 6.15 -20.38 22.32
N SER A 16 6.03 -20.51 20.99
CA SER A 16 6.96 -21.28 20.19
C SER A 16 8.40 -20.78 20.35
N ALA A 17 8.56 -19.47 20.26
CA ALA A 17 9.88 -18.83 20.38
C ALA A 17 10.55 -19.06 21.75
N THR A 18 9.80 -19.31 22.80
CA THR A 18 10.31 -19.56 24.15
C THR A 18 10.43 -21.05 24.49
N ALA A 19 9.39 -21.85 24.17
CA ALA A 19 9.26 -23.23 24.59
C ALA A 19 9.91 -24.25 23.64
N VAL A 20 10.06 -23.92 22.34
CA VAL A 20 10.61 -24.84 21.34
C VAL A 20 12.04 -24.43 20.99
N ARG A 21 13.00 -25.30 21.27
CA ARG A 21 14.41 -25.06 20.96
C ARG A 21 14.77 -25.67 19.61
N TRP A 22 15.25 -24.83 18.68
CA TRP A 22 15.72 -25.22 17.36
C TRP A 22 16.77 -24.25 16.81
N ARG A 23 17.52 -24.66 15.79
CA ARG A 23 18.74 -23.97 15.33
C ARG A 23 18.52 -22.51 14.93
N HIS A 24 17.41 -22.18 14.24
CA HIS A 24 17.18 -20.87 13.67
C HIS A 24 16.17 -20.02 14.46
N ARG A 25 15.82 -20.42 15.69
CA ARG A 25 14.86 -19.73 16.54
C ARG A 25 15.15 -18.23 16.71
N SER A 26 16.40 -17.90 17.02
CA SER A 26 16.81 -16.51 17.26
C SER A 26 16.70 -15.64 16.01
N PHE A 27 16.96 -16.23 14.84
CA PHE A 27 16.80 -15.53 13.57
C PHE A 27 15.33 -15.13 13.33
N PHE A 28 14.39 -16.08 13.46
CA PHE A 28 12.97 -15.79 13.23
C PHE A 28 12.36 -14.91 14.32
N LEU A 29 12.85 -15.01 15.56
CA LEU A 29 12.48 -14.07 16.61
C LEU A 29 12.99 -12.66 16.31
N GLY A 30 14.22 -12.52 15.88
CA GLY A 30 14.80 -11.25 15.43
C GLY A 30 14.05 -10.66 14.25
N LEU A 31 13.69 -11.50 13.27
CA LEU A 31 12.89 -11.08 12.10
C LEU A 31 11.49 -10.58 12.51
N LEU A 32 10.83 -11.27 13.46
CA LEU A 32 9.54 -10.86 14.00
C LEU A 32 9.63 -9.50 14.69
N VAL A 33 10.63 -9.34 15.57
CA VAL A 33 10.84 -8.07 16.31
C VAL A 33 11.17 -6.93 15.36
N LEU A 34 12.08 -7.14 14.41
CA LEU A 34 12.47 -6.14 13.43
C LEU A 34 11.27 -5.74 12.54
N GLY A 35 10.54 -6.72 12.03
CA GLY A 35 9.35 -6.48 11.23
C GLY A 35 8.26 -5.73 11.99
N ALA A 36 8.05 -6.06 13.28
CA ALA A 36 7.12 -5.35 14.15
C ALA A 36 7.56 -3.91 14.42
N LEU A 37 8.83 -3.67 14.70
CA LEU A 37 9.39 -2.33 14.92
C LEU A 37 9.23 -1.44 13.68
N ILE A 38 9.53 -1.96 12.49
CA ILE A 38 9.32 -1.24 11.23
C ILE A 38 7.83 -1.02 11.00
N GLY A 39 6.97 -2.02 11.25
CA GLY A 39 5.53 -1.94 11.08
C GLY A 39 4.87 -0.90 11.99
N ILE A 40 5.33 -0.76 13.23
CA ILE A 40 4.90 0.29 14.16
C ILE A 40 5.40 1.66 13.68
N GLY A 41 6.62 1.72 13.14
CA GLY A 41 7.23 2.91 12.59
C GLY A 41 7.26 4.08 13.59
N SER A 42 6.76 5.23 13.16
CA SER A 42 6.67 6.47 13.97
C SER A 42 5.30 6.69 14.61
N HIS A 43 4.52 5.64 14.81
CA HIS A 43 3.21 5.77 15.44
C HIS A 43 3.32 5.97 16.97
N PRO A 44 2.49 6.84 17.60
CA PRO A 44 1.64 7.88 16.98
C PRO A 44 2.50 9.01 16.37
N PHE A 45 2.14 9.46 15.16
CA PHE A 45 3.00 10.33 14.35
C PHE A 45 3.26 11.71 14.97
N GLU A 46 2.29 12.26 15.70
CA GLU A 46 2.39 13.59 16.33
C GLU A 46 3.28 13.55 17.58
N ASP A 47 3.18 12.49 18.39
CA ASP A 47 3.99 12.32 19.61
C ASP A 47 4.65 10.92 19.64
N PRO A 48 5.64 10.68 18.76
CA PRO A 48 6.28 9.39 18.66
C PRO A 48 7.15 9.07 19.88
N SER A 49 7.21 7.79 20.23
CA SER A 49 8.16 7.27 21.22
C SER A 49 9.61 7.60 20.81
N LEU A 50 10.58 7.38 21.71
CA LEU A 50 12.00 7.58 21.40
C LEU A 50 12.42 6.80 20.13
N LEU A 51 12.03 5.51 20.05
CA LEU A 51 12.29 4.67 18.85
C LEU A 51 11.56 5.19 17.62
N GLY A 52 10.33 5.65 17.78
CA GLY A 52 9.54 6.25 16.71
C GLY A 52 10.17 7.54 16.15
N ARG A 53 10.78 8.36 17.02
CA ARG A 53 11.53 9.57 16.59
C ARG A 53 12.77 9.19 15.78
N LEU A 54 13.55 8.24 16.26
CA LEU A 54 14.73 7.74 15.54
C LEU A 54 14.33 7.16 14.18
N PHE A 55 13.23 6.39 14.13
CA PHE A 55 12.70 5.85 12.89
C PHE A 55 12.25 6.96 11.93
N LYS A 56 11.54 7.98 12.44
CA LYS A 56 11.07 9.14 11.66
C LYS A 56 12.24 9.92 11.06
N ASP A 57 13.31 10.12 11.82
CA ASP A 57 14.51 10.81 11.36
C ASP A 57 15.28 9.96 10.32
N PHE A 58 15.37 8.66 10.56
CA PHE A 58 15.97 7.73 9.61
C PHE A 58 15.23 7.71 8.26
N THR A 59 13.90 7.66 8.26
CA THR A 59 13.09 7.62 7.03
C THR A 59 13.10 8.93 6.23
N ARG A 60 13.67 10.01 6.77
CA ARG A 60 13.93 11.26 6.03
C ARG A 60 15.23 11.22 5.24
N SER A 61 16.11 10.27 5.53
CA SER A 61 17.34 10.06 4.77
C SER A 61 17.08 9.25 3.50
N ASP A 62 17.93 9.40 2.50
CA ASP A 62 17.85 8.63 1.24
C ASP A 62 17.85 7.12 1.48
N ALA A 63 18.67 6.65 2.42
CA ALA A 63 18.74 5.24 2.79
C ALA A 63 17.44 4.73 3.47
N GLY A 64 16.76 5.60 4.21
CA GLY A 64 15.54 5.27 4.94
C GLY A 64 14.27 5.39 4.13
N LEU A 65 14.33 6.01 2.94
CA LEU A 65 13.16 6.28 2.11
C LEU A 65 12.38 4.99 1.75
N ALA A 66 13.08 3.88 1.53
CA ALA A 66 12.48 2.58 1.24
C ALA A 66 11.59 2.05 2.38
N LEU A 67 11.86 2.45 3.62
CA LEU A 67 11.12 2.03 4.82
C LEU A 67 10.01 3.03 5.21
N ARG A 68 9.83 4.12 4.47
CA ARG A 68 8.75 5.09 4.72
C ARG A 68 7.35 4.48 4.65
N SER A 69 7.19 3.45 3.83
CA SER A 69 5.96 2.67 3.76
C SER A 69 6.05 1.46 4.71
N THR A 70 5.69 1.65 5.96
CA THR A 70 5.80 0.65 7.05
C THR A 70 5.05 -0.67 6.77
N PRO A 71 3.91 -0.71 6.03
CA PRO A 71 3.25 -1.97 5.65
C PRO A 71 4.15 -2.93 4.86
N ARG A 72 5.21 -2.45 4.21
CA ARG A 72 6.18 -3.30 3.50
C ARG A 72 6.95 -4.26 4.43
N ALA A 73 6.92 -4.02 5.74
CA ALA A 73 7.47 -4.94 6.72
C ALA A 73 6.54 -6.12 7.06
N ALA A 74 5.27 -6.09 6.66
CA ALA A 74 4.31 -7.15 6.94
C ALA A 74 4.77 -8.55 6.49
N PRO A 75 5.40 -8.75 5.31
CA PRO A 75 5.94 -10.06 4.93
C PRO A 75 6.95 -10.64 5.91
N MET A 76 7.77 -9.81 6.55
CA MET A 76 8.74 -10.26 7.58
C MET A 76 8.02 -10.83 8.81
N VAL A 77 6.99 -10.11 9.28
CA VAL A 77 6.16 -10.52 10.42
C VAL A 77 5.41 -11.81 10.10
N VAL A 78 4.80 -11.88 8.92
CA VAL A 78 4.04 -13.05 8.47
C VAL A 78 4.95 -14.28 8.35
N LEU A 79 6.11 -14.14 7.69
CA LEU A 79 7.07 -15.23 7.56
C LEU A 79 7.53 -15.74 8.92
N ALA A 80 7.96 -14.84 9.79
CA ALA A 80 8.45 -15.20 11.11
C ALA A 80 7.37 -15.90 11.95
N THR A 81 6.18 -15.34 11.98
CA THR A 81 5.03 -15.90 12.70
C THR A 81 4.66 -17.29 12.17
N SER A 82 4.60 -17.46 10.85
CA SER A 82 4.25 -18.73 10.21
C SER A 82 5.24 -19.84 10.56
N VAL A 83 6.54 -19.55 10.50
CA VAL A 83 7.58 -20.52 10.83
C VAL A 83 7.56 -20.87 12.33
N LEU A 84 7.40 -19.89 13.20
CA LEU A 84 7.28 -20.13 14.65
C LEU A 84 6.06 -20.99 14.99
N ILE A 85 4.89 -20.72 14.39
CA ILE A 85 3.69 -21.55 14.56
C ILE A 85 3.91 -22.97 14.02
N GLY A 86 4.55 -23.11 12.85
CA GLY A 86 4.90 -24.41 12.30
C GLY A 86 5.80 -25.22 13.24
N CYS A 87 6.77 -24.58 13.87
CA CYS A 87 7.67 -25.26 14.82
C CYS A 87 6.93 -25.74 16.09
N VAL A 88 5.99 -24.97 16.64
CA VAL A 88 5.26 -25.42 17.84
C VAL A 88 4.27 -26.52 17.50
N THR A 89 3.62 -26.49 16.33
CA THR A 89 2.73 -27.56 15.89
C THR A 89 3.48 -28.85 15.63
N ALA A 90 4.67 -28.79 14.99
CA ALA A 90 5.54 -29.94 14.79
C ALA A 90 6.00 -30.54 16.12
N ALA A 91 6.50 -29.71 17.04
CA ALA A 91 6.92 -30.16 18.37
C ALA A 91 5.78 -30.78 19.19
N ALA A 92 4.56 -30.28 19.04
CA ALA A 92 3.38 -30.87 19.66
C ALA A 92 3.04 -32.25 19.10
N GLN A 93 3.17 -32.42 17.78
CA GLN A 93 2.94 -33.72 17.13
C GLN A 93 3.99 -34.77 17.53
N GLU A 94 5.25 -34.37 17.66
CA GLU A 94 6.32 -35.26 18.12
C GLU A 94 6.14 -35.73 19.55
N ARG A 95 5.73 -34.82 20.46
CA ARG A 95 5.59 -35.11 21.90
C ARG A 95 4.33 -35.90 22.23
N VAL A 96 3.21 -35.56 21.63
CA VAL A 96 1.89 -36.16 21.90
C VAL A 96 1.11 -36.31 20.59
N PRO A 97 1.36 -37.35 19.77
CA PRO A 97 0.91 -37.43 18.39
C PRO A 97 -0.59 -37.20 18.16
N ARG A 98 -1.46 -37.73 19.03
CA ARG A 98 -2.93 -37.59 18.88
C ARG A 98 -3.38 -36.16 19.16
N LEU A 99 -2.92 -35.58 20.26
CA LEU A 99 -3.25 -34.20 20.65
C LEU A 99 -2.55 -33.20 19.71
N GLY A 100 -1.33 -33.50 19.27
CA GLY A 100 -0.60 -32.67 18.31
C GLY A 100 -1.30 -32.55 16.97
N LYS A 101 -1.92 -33.63 16.46
CA LYS A 101 -2.74 -33.58 15.23
C LYS A 101 -3.96 -32.69 15.44
N ALA A 102 -4.68 -32.86 16.55
CA ALA A 102 -5.84 -32.03 16.87
C ALA A 102 -5.44 -30.55 17.01
N PHE A 103 -4.33 -30.26 17.69
CA PHE A 103 -3.77 -28.92 17.83
C PHE A 103 -3.41 -28.29 16.49
N THR A 104 -2.78 -29.05 15.59
CA THR A 104 -2.44 -28.57 14.23
C THR A 104 -3.71 -28.24 13.44
N LEU A 105 -4.73 -29.09 13.50
CA LEU A 105 -6.01 -28.84 12.81
C LEU A 105 -6.70 -27.59 13.34
N LEU A 106 -6.71 -27.41 14.67
CA LEU A 106 -7.27 -26.21 15.30
C LEU A 106 -6.49 -24.94 14.91
N THR A 107 -5.16 -25.03 14.87
CA THR A 107 -4.32 -23.90 14.44
C THR A 107 -4.59 -23.56 12.96
N LEU A 108 -4.71 -24.56 12.08
CA LEU A 108 -5.05 -24.34 10.67
C LEU A 108 -6.43 -23.72 10.52
N ALA A 109 -7.42 -24.22 11.26
CA ALA A 109 -8.76 -23.64 11.28
C ALA A 109 -8.74 -22.18 11.77
N ALA A 110 -7.95 -21.87 12.82
CA ALA A 110 -7.78 -20.51 13.32
C ALA A 110 -7.17 -19.60 12.26
N ILE A 111 -6.14 -20.05 11.51
CA ILE A 111 -5.53 -19.27 10.42
C ILE A 111 -6.54 -18.99 9.31
N ILE A 112 -7.30 -20.00 8.89
CA ILE A 112 -8.34 -19.84 7.86
C ILE A 112 -9.41 -18.85 8.34
N LEU A 113 -9.92 -19.02 9.55
CA LEU A 113 -10.93 -18.14 10.11
C LEU A 113 -10.42 -16.71 10.37
N ALA A 114 -9.13 -16.53 10.68
CA ALA A 114 -8.52 -15.22 10.89
C ALA A 114 -8.40 -14.41 9.59
N ASN A 115 -8.57 -15.03 8.41
CA ASN A 115 -8.44 -14.39 7.12
C ASN A 115 -9.76 -14.38 6.32
N PRO A 116 -10.83 -13.73 6.80
CA PRO A 116 -12.14 -13.76 6.14
C PRO A 116 -12.11 -13.13 4.74
N ALA A 117 -11.19 -12.23 4.47
CA ALA A 117 -11.03 -11.59 3.17
C ALA A 117 -10.73 -12.60 2.04
N MET A 118 -9.97 -13.67 2.36
CA MET A 118 -9.59 -14.69 1.37
C MET A 118 -10.79 -15.50 0.86
N TRP A 119 -11.64 -15.96 1.77
CA TRP A 119 -12.76 -16.86 1.38
C TRP A 119 -14.08 -16.12 1.14
N ARG A 120 -14.16 -14.84 1.50
CA ARG A 120 -15.25 -13.95 1.07
C ARG A 120 -14.97 -13.26 -0.26
N VAL A 121 -13.78 -13.47 -0.85
CA VAL A 121 -13.33 -12.80 -2.08
C VAL A 121 -13.43 -11.26 -1.97
N ARG A 122 -13.22 -10.73 -0.76
CA ARG A 122 -13.25 -9.30 -0.44
C ARG A 122 -11.89 -8.85 0.06
N MET A 123 -10.86 -9.00 -0.78
CA MET A 123 -9.50 -8.56 -0.46
C MET A 123 -9.32 -7.06 -0.63
N ILE A 124 -10.19 -6.42 -1.41
CA ILE A 124 -10.19 -4.99 -1.68
C ILE A 124 -11.52 -4.44 -1.16
N GLU A 125 -11.47 -3.32 -0.46
CA GLU A 125 -12.69 -2.64 -0.03
C GLU A 125 -13.48 -2.12 -1.23
N GLU A 126 -14.80 -2.05 -1.11
CA GLU A 126 -15.70 -1.74 -2.22
C GLU A 126 -15.38 -0.40 -2.88
N HIS A 127 -15.00 0.60 -2.10
CA HIS A 127 -14.61 1.92 -2.62
C HIS A 127 -13.25 1.94 -3.36
N LEU A 128 -12.44 0.88 -3.24
CA LEU A 128 -11.19 0.71 -3.97
C LEU A 128 -11.33 -0.23 -5.18
N HIS A 129 -12.53 -0.76 -5.42
CA HIS A 129 -12.77 -1.53 -6.64
C HIS A 129 -12.60 -0.62 -7.85
N ARG A 130 -11.75 -1.04 -8.76
CA ARG A 130 -11.60 -0.38 -10.05
C ARG A 130 -12.86 -0.63 -10.88
N SER A 131 -13.40 0.42 -11.47
CA SER A 131 -14.43 0.27 -12.49
C SER A 131 -13.76 -0.22 -13.78
N GLU A 132 -14.18 -1.37 -14.28
CA GLU A 132 -13.72 -1.89 -15.58
C GLU A 132 -14.52 -1.28 -16.74
N ASN A 133 -15.65 -0.63 -16.43
CA ASN A 133 -16.51 0.01 -17.42
C ASN A 133 -16.19 1.51 -17.47
N LEU A 134 -15.35 1.90 -18.40
CA LEU A 134 -15.10 3.31 -18.67
C LEU A 134 -16.29 3.93 -19.37
N PRO A 135 -16.72 5.14 -18.98
CA PRO A 135 -17.77 5.86 -19.71
C PRO A 135 -17.35 6.13 -21.16
N THR A 136 -18.29 5.96 -22.09
CA THR A 136 -18.05 6.09 -23.54
C THR A 136 -17.41 7.44 -23.92
N TYR A 137 -17.80 8.52 -23.23
CA TYR A 137 -17.24 9.84 -23.50
C TYR A 137 -15.73 9.95 -23.23
N TRP A 138 -15.16 9.14 -22.31
CA TRP A 138 -13.71 9.06 -22.11
C TRP A 138 -13.02 8.41 -23.29
N LEU A 139 -13.60 7.32 -23.82
CA LEU A 139 -13.06 6.62 -24.99
C LEU A 139 -13.15 7.48 -26.26
N GLU A 140 -14.28 8.19 -26.44
CA GLU A 140 -14.48 9.12 -27.55
C GLU A 140 -13.51 10.30 -27.49
N ALA A 141 -13.28 10.88 -26.29
CA ALA A 141 -12.33 11.96 -26.11
C ALA A 141 -10.89 11.49 -26.38
N ALA A 142 -10.50 10.30 -25.89
CA ALA A 142 -9.19 9.72 -26.14
C ALA A 142 -8.95 9.53 -27.63
N ALA A 143 -9.89 8.91 -28.34
CA ALA A 143 -9.81 8.71 -29.80
C ALA A 143 -9.69 10.06 -30.55
N ALA A 144 -10.47 11.06 -30.16
CA ALA A 144 -10.40 12.38 -30.79
C ALA A 144 -9.06 13.10 -30.55
N PHE A 145 -8.41 12.85 -29.41
CA PHE A 145 -7.09 13.40 -29.14
C PHE A 145 -6.00 12.69 -29.95
N ASP A 146 -6.07 11.38 -30.12
CA ASP A 146 -5.08 10.61 -30.89
C ASP A 146 -5.21 10.85 -32.40
N ASP A 147 -6.44 11.02 -32.92
CA ASP A 147 -6.68 11.34 -34.33
C ASP A 147 -6.12 12.72 -34.78
N GLY A 148 -5.98 13.64 -33.86
CA GLY A 148 -5.53 15.02 -34.09
C GLY A 148 -4.06 15.27 -33.79
N ASP A 149 -3.15 14.32 -34.05
CA ASP A 149 -1.74 14.49 -33.73
C ASP A 149 -1.07 15.59 -34.57
N ASP A 150 -1.00 16.78 -33.97
CA ASP A 150 -0.29 17.96 -34.48
C ASP A 150 1.05 18.22 -33.77
N GLY A 151 1.57 17.20 -33.01
CA GLY A 151 2.77 17.30 -32.19
C GLY A 151 2.59 18.06 -30.89
N SER A 152 1.39 18.54 -30.57
CA SER A 152 1.10 19.16 -29.29
C SER A 152 0.86 18.12 -28.20
N ARG A 153 0.95 18.54 -26.94
CA ARG A 153 0.65 17.71 -25.78
C ARG A 153 -0.76 18.00 -25.26
N ILE A 154 -1.37 17.00 -24.64
CA ILE A 154 -2.63 17.15 -23.94
C ILE A 154 -2.34 17.64 -22.54
N TRP A 155 -3.05 18.67 -22.10
CA TRP A 155 -2.99 19.13 -20.71
C TRP A 155 -4.28 18.74 -19.99
N GLU A 156 -4.16 17.78 -19.07
CA GLU A 156 -5.26 17.29 -18.25
C GLU A 156 -5.50 18.22 -17.05
N LEU A 157 -6.70 18.76 -16.93
CA LEU A 157 -7.12 19.64 -15.87
C LEU A 157 -8.55 19.30 -15.38
N PRO A 158 -8.76 19.27 -14.06
CA PRO A 158 -7.77 19.29 -13.00
C PRO A 158 -7.00 17.96 -12.94
N GLY A 159 -5.74 17.99 -12.56
CA GLY A 159 -4.98 16.77 -12.28
C GLY A 159 -5.47 16.09 -11.01
N SER A 160 -5.22 14.80 -10.89
CA SER A 160 -5.68 13.98 -9.77
C SER A 160 -4.53 13.23 -9.11
N ASP A 161 -4.45 13.29 -7.77
CA ASP A 161 -3.48 12.49 -7.01
C ASP A 161 -3.87 11.01 -6.97
N PHE A 162 -5.18 10.78 -6.80
CA PHE A 162 -5.83 9.46 -6.86
C PHE A 162 -7.03 9.61 -7.76
N ALA A 163 -7.13 8.77 -8.78
CA ALA A 163 -8.14 8.87 -9.81
C ALA A 163 -9.53 8.47 -9.28
N SER A 164 -10.14 9.39 -8.55
CA SER A 164 -11.51 9.28 -8.03
C SER A 164 -12.43 10.14 -8.88
N TYR A 165 -13.13 9.50 -9.80
CA TYR A 165 -14.09 10.14 -10.70
C TYR A 165 -15.52 10.01 -10.17
N ARG A 166 -16.46 10.81 -10.70
CA ARG A 166 -17.88 10.68 -10.35
C ARG A 166 -18.48 9.33 -10.71
N TRP A 167 -17.92 8.64 -11.68
CA TRP A 167 -18.39 7.35 -12.18
C TRP A 167 -17.67 6.16 -11.54
N GLY A 168 -16.57 6.36 -10.83
CA GLY A 168 -15.84 5.29 -10.18
C GLY A 168 -14.44 5.70 -9.73
N ASN A 169 -13.78 4.81 -9.01
CA ASN A 169 -12.40 4.97 -8.57
C ASN A 169 -11.51 3.98 -9.32
N THR A 170 -10.48 4.47 -9.98
CA THR A 170 -9.51 3.65 -10.72
C THR A 170 -8.19 3.52 -9.99
N VAL A 171 -8.01 4.19 -8.84
CA VAL A 171 -6.77 4.26 -8.04
C VAL A 171 -5.68 5.05 -8.75
N ASP A 172 -5.35 4.68 -9.99
CA ASP A 172 -4.41 5.40 -10.84
C ASP A 172 -5.16 6.18 -11.94
N PRO A 173 -4.64 7.29 -12.44
CA PRO A 173 -5.19 8.00 -13.59
C PRO A 173 -5.34 7.08 -14.79
N ILE A 174 -6.44 7.21 -15.53
CA ILE A 174 -6.72 6.36 -16.69
C ILE A 174 -6.11 6.87 -17.98
N THR A 175 -5.74 8.13 -18.01
CA THR A 175 -5.18 8.80 -19.21
C THR A 175 -4.00 8.05 -19.83
N PRO A 176 -2.99 7.58 -19.05
CA PRO A 176 -1.86 6.82 -19.63
C PRO A 176 -2.25 5.54 -20.36
N GLY A 177 -3.40 4.96 -20.02
CA GLY A 177 -3.89 3.74 -20.67
C GLY A 177 -4.85 3.96 -21.82
N LEU A 178 -5.25 5.21 -22.07
CA LEU A 178 -6.27 5.55 -23.07
C LEU A 178 -5.73 6.31 -24.28
N ILE A 179 -4.66 7.08 -24.11
CA ILE A 179 -4.08 7.93 -25.17
C ILE A 179 -2.64 7.53 -25.44
N GLU A 180 -2.24 7.57 -26.72
CA GLU A 180 -0.85 7.37 -27.16
C GLU A 180 -0.08 8.69 -27.20
N ARG A 181 -0.81 9.80 -27.25
CA ARG A 181 -0.25 11.15 -27.32
C ARG A 181 0.38 11.58 -26.00
N GLY A 182 1.45 12.35 -26.05
CA GLY A 182 2.08 12.92 -24.86
C GLY A 182 1.10 13.81 -24.06
N TYR A 183 1.06 13.63 -22.76
CA TYR A 183 0.18 14.43 -21.89
C TYR A 183 0.96 15.02 -20.71
N VAL A 184 0.36 16.03 -20.08
CA VAL A 184 0.83 16.69 -18.86
C VAL A 184 -0.34 16.75 -17.88
N ALA A 185 -0.13 16.25 -16.67
CA ALA A 185 -1.08 16.32 -15.58
C ALA A 185 -0.35 16.53 -14.24
N ARG A 186 -1.06 17.05 -13.25
CA ARG A 186 -0.58 16.99 -11.87
C ARG A 186 -0.83 15.57 -11.35
N GLU A 187 0.21 14.92 -10.90
CA GLU A 187 0.16 13.57 -10.36
C GLU A 187 0.78 13.52 -8.96
N LEU A 188 0.43 12.50 -8.16
CA LEU A 188 0.97 12.29 -6.82
C LEU A 188 2.49 12.05 -6.84
N VAL A 189 2.97 11.33 -7.86
CA VAL A 189 4.40 11.05 -8.06
C VAL A 189 4.81 11.67 -9.39
N PRO A 190 5.39 12.89 -9.38
CA PRO A 190 5.82 13.53 -10.60
C PRO A 190 7.02 12.80 -11.21
N PHE A 191 6.96 12.53 -12.51
CA PHE A 191 8.08 12.00 -13.29
C PHE A 191 8.98 13.10 -13.88
N GLY A 192 8.68 14.35 -13.58
CA GLY A 192 9.43 15.54 -13.99
C GLY A 192 10.24 16.16 -12.85
N SER A 193 10.72 17.39 -13.09
CA SER A 193 11.42 18.15 -12.06
C SER A 193 10.48 18.61 -10.92
N ALA A 194 11.04 18.88 -9.75
CA ALA A 194 10.28 19.41 -8.62
C ALA A 194 9.58 20.74 -8.98
N GLU A 195 10.26 21.60 -9.76
CA GLU A 195 9.75 22.90 -10.19
C GLU A 195 8.54 22.74 -11.11
N SER A 196 8.56 21.74 -12.02
CA SER A 196 7.41 21.43 -12.87
C SER A 196 6.23 20.92 -12.06
N ALA A 197 6.48 20.07 -11.07
CA ALA A 197 5.44 19.56 -10.16
C ALA A 197 4.81 20.68 -9.33
N ASP A 198 5.62 21.59 -8.80
CA ASP A 198 5.16 22.75 -8.03
C ASP A 198 4.33 23.70 -8.89
N LEU A 199 4.76 23.94 -10.13
CA LEU A 199 4.03 24.76 -11.09
C LEU A 199 2.64 24.19 -11.40
N LEU A 200 2.58 22.90 -11.73
CA LEU A 200 1.32 22.21 -12.03
C LEU A 200 0.38 22.20 -10.81
N THR A 201 0.94 21.96 -9.61
CA THR A 201 0.17 21.98 -8.37
C THR A 201 -0.38 23.37 -8.06
N ALA A 202 0.42 24.41 -8.24
CA ALA A 202 0.00 25.80 -8.02
C ALA A 202 -1.07 26.24 -9.01
N PHE A 203 -0.92 25.84 -10.27
CA PHE A 203 -1.90 26.11 -11.32
C PHE A 203 -3.23 25.45 -11.04
N ASP A 204 -3.19 24.15 -10.77
CA ASP A 204 -4.37 23.32 -10.50
C ASP A 204 -5.16 23.82 -9.27
N ARG A 205 -4.44 24.20 -8.22
CA ARG A 205 -5.05 24.80 -7.02
C ARG A 205 -5.81 26.09 -7.37
N ARG A 206 -5.19 27.01 -8.11
CA ARG A 206 -5.84 28.26 -8.52
C ARG A 206 -7.04 28.03 -9.43
N LEU A 207 -6.97 27.02 -10.31
CA LEU A 207 -8.09 26.64 -11.14
C LEU A 207 -9.28 26.17 -10.28
N GLN A 208 -9.02 25.30 -9.30
CA GLN A 208 -10.07 24.76 -8.42
C GLN A 208 -10.65 25.82 -7.47
N GLU A 209 -9.84 26.78 -7.02
CA GLU A 209 -10.28 27.90 -6.20
C GLU A 209 -10.99 29.00 -7.00
N GLY A 210 -11.01 28.91 -8.33
CA GLY A 210 -11.59 29.92 -9.21
C GLY A 210 -10.77 31.24 -9.24
N SER A 211 -9.53 31.19 -8.77
CA SER A 211 -8.60 32.35 -8.70
C SER A 211 -7.61 32.42 -9.86
N LEU A 212 -7.76 31.52 -10.86
CA LEU A 212 -6.85 31.46 -11.99
C LEU A 212 -7.09 32.65 -12.96
N GLU A 213 -6.04 33.42 -13.22
CA GLU A 213 -6.05 34.45 -14.24
C GLU A 213 -5.88 33.84 -15.63
N ARG A 214 -6.78 34.20 -16.57
CA ARG A 214 -6.72 33.69 -17.95
C ARG A 214 -5.39 33.97 -18.65
N ALA A 215 -4.75 35.08 -18.32
CA ALA A 215 -3.43 35.47 -18.85
C ALA A 215 -2.31 34.46 -18.48
N SER A 216 -2.47 33.69 -17.41
CA SER A 216 -1.50 32.68 -16.96
C SER A 216 -1.57 31.39 -17.76
N VAL A 217 -2.68 31.10 -18.43
CA VAL A 217 -2.90 29.83 -19.15
C VAL A 217 -2.01 29.69 -20.36
N VAL A 218 -1.97 30.72 -21.20
CA VAL A 218 -1.23 30.67 -22.50
C VAL A 218 0.27 30.51 -22.31
N PRO A 219 0.97 31.21 -21.42
CA PRO A 219 2.39 30.99 -21.18
C PRO A 219 2.71 29.58 -20.72
N ILE A 220 1.90 29.01 -19.82
CA ILE A 220 2.13 27.68 -19.29
C ILE A 220 1.83 26.59 -20.34
N ALA A 221 0.80 26.77 -21.16
CA ALA A 221 0.46 25.84 -22.23
C ALA A 221 1.51 25.79 -23.38
N ARG A 222 2.43 26.73 -23.40
CA ARG A 222 3.54 26.80 -24.38
C ARG A 222 4.86 26.19 -23.88
N LEU A 223 4.94 25.81 -22.60
CA LEU A 223 6.07 25.10 -22.02
C LEU A 223 6.00 23.59 -22.31
#